data_2f6ec039660a6b052842329e33ec973f
#
_entry.id   2f6ec039660a6b052842329e33ec973f
#
_cell.length_a   1.000
_cell.length_b   1.000
_cell.length_c   1.000
_cell.angle_alpha   90.00
_cell.angle_beta   90.00
_cell.angle_gamma   90.00
#
_symmetry.space_group_name_H-M   'P 1'
#
loop_
_entity.id
_entity.type
_entity.pdbx_description
1 polymer ?
#
loop_
_entity_poly.entity_id
_entity_poly.type
_entity_poly.pdbx_seq_one_letter_code
_entity_poly.pdbx_strand_id
1 'polypeptide(L)'
;MEATALRAPAPPAWRSNLATIGALMVRAKNELVRVPGAAIPGVLAPTIFFLGLNGVFGSLIHLPGFDSGSYPSFIVPVSMLQGAGFTGAAAGVNLARDYEQGWVDRLLVSPTPRWVLLTGNVLAASIRAFVPATFVLAIGFVIGVHWPGVDGLIVCYLMVAAMAAVAACWGSMLALHYKSQSAAPLMQAGMMGLVLLTPAYAPSELLQPWLEKVAEINPLTHVIEAARQGFVGGVSWSDTWPGLLALAGLLAVLGTLALREMRRTNV
;
A
#
# COMPACT_ATOMS: atom_id res chain seq x y z
N MET A 1 22.47 -6.44 -53.89
CA MET A 1 21.06 -6.19 -53.63
C MET A 1 20.82 -6.32 -52.12
N GLU A 2 20.94 -5.19 -51.41
CA GLU A 2 20.65 -5.17 -49.98
C GLU A 2 19.12 -5.12 -49.80
N ALA A 3 18.58 -6.15 -49.16
CA ALA A 3 17.20 -6.19 -48.78
C ALA A 3 16.96 -5.12 -47.69
N THR A 4 16.47 -3.98 -48.06
CA THR A 4 15.94 -2.96 -47.13
C THR A 4 14.76 -3.58 -46.40
N ALA A 5 15.03 -4.23 -45.24
CA ALA A 5 13.98 -4.71 -44.36
C ALA A 5 13.11 -3.51 -43.97
N LEU A 6 11.88 -3.48 -44.47
CA LEU A 6 10.83 -2.51 -44.12
C LEU A 6 10.63 -2.61 -42.60
N ARG A 7 11.32 -1.76 -41.83
CA ARG A 7 11.03 -1.61 -40.39
C ARG A 7 9.59 -1.12 -40.27
N ALA A 8 8.74 -1.95 -39.69
CA ALA A 8 7.39 -1.53 -39.32
C ALA A 8 7.46 -0.19 -38.54
N PRO A 9 6.56 0.73 -38.81
CA PRO A 9 6.54 2.02 -38.13
C PRO A 9 6.46 1.79 -36.59
N ALA A 10 7.31 2.48 -35.84
CA ALA A 10 7.34 2.36 -34.38
C ALA A 10 5.94 2.69 -33.82
N PRO A 11 5.44 1.87 -32.88
CA PRO A 11 4.13 2.13 -32.29
C PRO A 11 4.11 3.50 -31.61
N PRO A 12 2.95 4.19 -31.57
CA PRO A 12 2.85 5.49 -30.94
C PRO A 12 3.25 5.40 -29.45
N ALA A 13 3.92 6.43 -28.94
CA ALA A 13 4.56 6.43 -27.61
C ALA A 13 3.61 5.98 -26.46
N TRP A 14 2.33 6.35 -26.52
CA TRP A 14 1.35 5.95 -25.52
C TRP A 14 1.11 4.43 -25.48
N ARG A 15 1.10 3.75 -26.65
CA ARG A 15 0.98 2.28 -26.73
C ARG A 15 2.20 1.59 -26.14
N SER A 16 3.39 2.10 -26.44
CA SER A 16 4.64 1.62 -25.87
C SER A 16 4.66 1.77 -24.35
N ASN A 17 4.23 2.93 -23.83
CA ASN A 17 4.16 3.19 -22.39
C ASN A 17 3.18 2.25 -21.67
N LEU A 18 1.97 2.06 -22.22
CA LEU A 18 0.99 1.11 -21.67
C LEU A 18 1.50 -0.33 -21.71
N ALA A 19 2.16 -0.74 -22.81
CA ALA A 19 2.77 -2.06 -22.90
C ALA A 19 3.86 -2.27 -21.85
N THR A 20 4.68 -1.25 -21.57
CA THR A 20 5.70 -1.29 -20.51
C THR A 20 5.09 -1.42 -19.12
N ILE A 21 4.05 -0.63 -18.82
CA ILE A 21 3.32 -0.75 -17.54
C ILE A 21 2.74 -2.16 -17.41
N GLY A 22 2.07 -2.67 -18.45
CA GLY A 22 1.54 -4.03 -18.49
C GLY A 22 2.60 -5.11 -18.27
N ALA A 23 3.78 -4.98 -18.91
CA ALA A 23 4.89 -5.90 -18.73
C ALA A 23 5.42 -5.91 -17.28
N LEU A 24 5.50 -4.74 -16.63
CA LEU A 24 5.90 -4.62 -15.22
C LEU A 24 4.86 -5.27 -14.29
N MET A 25 3.57 -5.12 -14.58
CA MET A 25 2.48 -5.76 -13.83
C MET A 25 2.52 -7.28 -13.99
N VAL A 26 2.74 -7.79 -15.21
CA VAL A 26 2.90 -9.23 -15.49
C VAL A 26 4.14 -9.79 -14.78
N ARG A 27 5.26 -9.06 -14.79
CA ARG A 27 6.45 -9.43 -14.03
C ARG A 27 6.13 -9.57 -12.54
N ALA A 28 5.46 -8.59 -11.96
CA ALA A 28 5.08 -8.59 -10.55
C ALA A 28 4.13 -9.75 -10.19
N LYS A 29 3.17 -10.06 -11.06
CA LYS A 29 2.30 -11.25 -10.92
C LYS A 29 3.12 -12.54 -10.96
N ASN A 30 4.02 -12.69 -11.93
CA ASN A 30 4.83 -13.89 -12.07
C ASN A 30 5.77 -14.09 -10.88
N GLU A 31 6.32 -13.00 -10.33
CA GLU A 31 7.14 -13.04 -9.12
C GLU A 31 6.33 -13.54 -7.91
N LEU A 32 5.11 -13.06 -7.73
CA LEU A 32 4.20 -13.51 -6.66
C LEU A 32 3.87 -15.01 -6.78
N VAL A 33 3.64 -15.51 -7.99
CA VAL A 33 3.29 -16.93 -8.23
C VAL A 33 4.50 -17.85 -8.11
N ARG A 34 5.68 -17.41 -8.60
CA ARG A 34 6.90 -18.23 -8.61
C ARG A 34 7.65 -18.27 -7.29
N VAL A 35 7.50 -17.19 -6.48
CA VAL A 35 8.18 -17.06 -5.18
C VAL A 35 7.14 -16.71 -4.11
N PRO A 36 6.25 -17.67 -3.76
CA PRO A 36 5.19 -17.41 -2.77
C PRO A 36 5.76 -16.97 -1.42
N GLY A 37 6.97 -17.40 -1.06
CA GLY A 37 7.68 -16.94 0.13
C GLY A 37 7.90 -15.42 0.22
N ALA A 38 7.95 -14.73 -0.90
CA ALA A 38 8.10 -13.28 -0.91
C ALA A 38 6.83 -12.54 -0.41
N ALA A 39 5.66 -13.17 -0.49
CA ALA A 39 4.40 -12.63 0.03
C ALA A 39 4.20 -12.89 1.54
N ILE A 40 4.93 -13.86 2.10
CA ILE A 40 4.75 -14.29 3.50
C ILE A 40 4.86 -13.13 4.50
N PRO A 41 5.88 -12.26 4.48
CA PRO A 41 5.94 -11.14 5.44
C PRO A 41 4.75 -10.18 5.33
N GLY A 42 4.29 -9.92 4.10
CA GLY A 42 3.13 -9.04 3.84
C GLY A 42 1.80 -9.63 4.32
N VAL A 43 1.72 -10.96 4.49
CA VAL A 43 0.53 -11.67 4.98
C VAL A 43 0.64 -11.96 6.47
N LEU A 44 1.78 -12.53 6.90
CA LEU A 44 1.94 -12.99 8.29
C LEU A 44 1.91 -11.85 9.30
N ALA A 45 2.67 -10.77 9.06
CA ALA A 45 2.75 -9.68 10.02
C ALA A 45 1.38 -9.05 10.31
N PRO A 46 0.58 -8.59 9.32
CA PRO A 46 -0.75 -8.06 9.56
C PRO A 46 -1.69 -9.07 10.21
N THR A 47 -1.57 -10.36 9.84
CA THR A 47 -2.40 -11.41 10.42
C THR A 47 -2.08 -11.64 11.90
N ILE A 48 -0.79 -11.71 12.25
CA ILE A 48 -0.36 -11.86 13.65
C ILE A 48 -0.78 -10.64 14.47
N PHE A 49 -0.65 -9.43 13.90
CA PHE A 49 -1.13 -8.23 14.57
C PHE A 49 -2.65 -8.28 14.76
N PHE A 50 -3.42 -8.65 13.74
CA PHE A 50 -4.87 -8.78 13.84
C PHE A 50 -5.28 -9.77 14.92
N LEU A 51 -4.70 -10.98 14.93
CA LEU A 51 -5.01 -12.02 15.90
C LEU A 51 -4.54 -11.64 17.32
N GLY A 52 -3.31 -11.14 17.43
CA GLY A 52 -2.72 -10.74 18.71
C GLY A 52 -3.49 -9.61 19.36
N LEU A 53 -3.80 -8.56 18.60
CA LEU A 53 -4.56 -7.41 19.11
C LEU A 53 -6.00 -7.79 19.45
N ASN A 54 -6.62 -8.65 18.64
CA ASN A 54 -7.95 -9.18 18.98
C ASN A 54 -7.93 -9.98 20.28
N GLY A 55 -6.87 -10.78 20.52
CA GLY A 55 -6.70 -11.53 21.76
C GLY A 55 -6.45 -10.65 22.98
N VAL A 56 -5.68 -9.56 22.81
CA VAL A 56 -5.32 -8.64 23.91
C VAL A 56 -6.43 -7.63 24.20
N PHE A 57 -7.03 -7.07 23.17
CA PHE A 57 -7.95 -5.93 23.26
C PHE A 57 -9.41 -6.28 22.96
N GLY A 58 -9.72 -7.56 22.72
CA GLY A 58 -11.10 -7.99 22.45
C GLY A 58 -12.10 -7.62 23.53
N SER A 59 -11.66 -7.47 24.78
CA SER A 59 -12.49 -7.03 25.92
C SER A 59 -12.75 -5.53 25.96
N LEU A 60 -12.07 -4.72 25.15
CA LEU A 60 -12.29 -3.26 25.07
C LEU A 60 -13.72 -2.87 24.66
N ILE A 61 -14.44 -3.78 23.98
CA ILE A 61 -15.85 -3.56 23.61
C ILE A 61 -16.77 -3.33 24.81
N HIS A 62 -16.34 -3.69 26.02
CA HIS A 62 -17.11 -3.48 27.26
C HIS A 62 -16.84 -2.12 27.91
N LEU A 63 -15.90 -1.34 27.38
CA LEU A 63 -15.61 0.00 27.91
C LEU A 63 -16.57 1.05 27.34
N PRO A 64 -16.98 2.04 28.13
CA PRO A 64 -17.72 3.19 27.63
C PRO A 64 -16.91 3.90 26.53
N GLY A 65 -17.57 4.29 25.44
CA GLY A 65 -16.92 4.93 24.28
C GLY A 65 -16.49 3.97 23.17
N PHE A 66 -16.74 2.65 23.33
CA PHE A 66 -16.53 1.67 22.25
C PHE A 66 -17.85 1.24 21.61
N ASP A 67 -18.35 2.03 20.65
CA ASP A 67 -19.68 1.85 20.04
C ASP A 67 -19.72 0.84 18.88
N SER A 68 -18.58 0.23 18.53
CA SER A 68 -18.50 -0.61 17.33
C SER A 68 -19.00 -2.06 17.48
N GLY A 69 -19.51 -2.46 18.63
CA GLY A 69 -20.13 -3.79 18.86
C GLY A 69 -19.21 -5.01 18.73
N SER A 70 -18.09 -4.90 17.99
CA SER A 70 -17.15 -6.02 17.70
C SER A 70 -15.75 -5.50 17.45
N TYR A 71 -14.80 -5.88 18.32
CA TYR A 71 -13.39 -5.49 18.15
C TYR A 71 -12.76 -6.08 16.86
N PRO A 72 -13.02 -7.34 16.46
CA PRO A 72 -12.56 -7.85 15.18
C PRO A 72 -13.01 -7.00 13.99
N SER A 73 -14.26 -6.53 13.96
CA SER A 73 -14.78 -5.66 12.90
C SER A 73 -14.12 -4.29 12.90
N PHE A 74 -13.74 -3.78 14.08
CA PHE A 74 -13.04 -2.52 14.23
C PHE A 74 -11.60 -2.57 13.69
N ILE A 75 -10.88 -3.68 13.89
CA ILE A 75 -9.45 -3.77 13.62
C ILE A 75 -9.11 -4.41 12.27
N VAL A 76 -10.00 -5.21 11.65
CA VAL A 76 -9.71 -5.90 10.39
C VAL A 76 -9.34 -4.94 9.25
N PRO A 77 -10.03 -3.80 9.03
CA PRO A 77 -9.65 -2.85 7.98
C PRO A 77 -8.26 -2.22 8.21
N VAL A 78 -7.91 -1.97 9.48
CA VAL A 78 -6.56 -1.48 9.84
C VAL A 78 -5.49 -2.49 9.46
N SER A 79 -5.73 -3.77 9.77
CA SER A 79 -4.79 -4.85 9.43
C SER A 79 -4.67 -5.05 7.92
N MET A 80 -5.76 -4.85 7.16
CA MET A 80 -5.73 -4.85 5.69
C MET A 80 -4.88 -3.69 5.15
N LEU A 81 -5.06 -2.47 5.68
CA LEU A 81 -4.25 -1.29 5.32
C LEU A 81 -2.79 -1.45 5.70
N GLN A 82 -2.49 -2.07 6.84
CA GLN A 82 -1.13 -2.38 7.28
C GLN A 82 -0.46 -3.37 6.31
N GLY A 83 -1.16 -4.41 5.89
CA GLY A 83 -0.70 -5.34 4.85
C GLY A 83 -0.42 -4.65 3.52
N ALA A 84 -1.26 -3.68 3.14
CA ALA A 84 -1.05 -2.85 1.97
C ALA A 84 0.21 -1.97 2.11
N GLY A 85 0.41 -1.37 3.27
CA GLY A 85 1.61 -0.58 3.59
C GLY A 85 2.90 -1.40 3.48
N PHE A 86 2.93 -2.60 4.06
CA PHE A 86 4.08 -3.50 3.96
C PHE A 86 4.33 -3.98 2.53
N THR A 87 3.27 -4.30 1.78
CA THR A 87 3.38 -4.71 0.37
C THR A 87 3.91 -3.59 -0.51
N GLY A 88 3.44 -2.36 -0.29
CA GLY A 88 3.95 -1.19 -0.99
C GLY A 88 5.42 -0.90 -0.65
N ALA A 89 5.78 -0.92 0.64
CA ALA A 89 7.16 -0.73 1.08
C ALA A 89 8.09 -1.82 0.50
N ALA A 90 7.63 -3.07 0.42
CA ALA A 90 8.38 -4.17 -0.19
C ALA A 90 8.64 -3.93 -1.70
N ALA A 91 7.78 -3.22 -2.41
CA ALA A 91 8.06 -2.81 -3.79
C ALA A 91 9.30 -1.88 -3.88
N GLY A 92 9.53 -1.04 -2.87
CA GLY A 92 10.76 -0.26 -2.74
C GLY A 92 11.98 -1.13 -2.47
N VAL A 93 11.86 -2.13 -1.59
CA VAL A 93 12.96 -3.09 -1.31
C VAL A 93 13.34 -3.87 -2.57
N ASN A 94 12.36 -4.31 -3.35
CA ASN A 94 12.60 -4.98 -4.62
C ASN A 94 13.29 -4.05 -5.64
N LEU A 95 12.89 -2.76 -5.69
CA LEU A 95 13.55 -1.77 -6.53
C LEU A 95 15.00 -1.52 -6.10
N ALA A 96 15.28 -1.49 -4.80
CA ALA A 96 16.64 -1.38 -4.28
C ALA A 96 17.50 -2.60 -4.65
N ARG A 97 16.92 -3.81 -4.59
CA ARG A 97 17.57 -5.04 -5.07
C ARG A 97 17.88 -4.98 -6.56
N ASP A 98 16.89 -4.57 -7.36
CA ASP A 98 17.05 -4.42 -8.81
C ASP A 98 18.15 -3.39 -9.12
N TYR A 99 18.35 -2.38 -8.26
CA TYR A 99 19.43 -1.41 -8.36
C TYR A 99 20.80 -2.05 -8.06
N GLU A 100 20.94 -2.76 -6.95
CA GLU A 100 22.17 -3.47 -6.56
C GLU A 100 22.60 -4.50 -7.62
N GLN A 101 21.63 -5.08 -8.34
CA GLN A 101 21.89 -6.05 -9.43
C GLN A 101 22.16 -5.37 -10.78
N GLY A 102 22.18 -4.04 -10.87
CA GLY A 102 22.40 -3.29 -12.11
C GLY A 102 21.26 -3.41 -13.14
N TRP A 103 20.09 -3.90 -12.72
CA TRP A 103 18.93 -4.02 -13.61
C TRP A 103 18.26 -2.67 -13.87
N VAL A 104 18.22 -1.80 -12.86
CA VAL A 104 17.66 -0.44 -12.97
C VAL A 104 18.48 0.38 -13.96
N ASP A 105 19.82 0.25 -13.96
CA ASP A 105 20.69 0.98 -14.89
C ASP A 105 20.38 0.62 -16.35
N ARG A 106 20.13 -0.66 -16.62
CA ARG A 106 19.71 -1.13 -17.97
C ARG A 106 18.34 -0.56 -18.38
N LEU A 107 17.40 -0.42 -17.41
CA LEU A 107 16.10 0.19 -17.67
C LEU A 107 16.22 1.69 -17.93
N LEU A 108 17.11 2.38 -17.21
CA LEU A 108 17.31 3.82 -17.36
C LEU A 108 17.94 4.21 -18.70
N VAL A 109 18.67 3.31 -19.34
CA VAL A 109 19.20 3.48 -20.71
C VAL A 109 18.10 3.28 -21.78
N SER A 110 16.99 2.62 -21.42
CA SER A 110 15.87 2.44 -22.35
C SER A 110 15.17 3.78 -22.65
N PRO A 111 14.57 3.95 -23.85
CA PRO A 111 13.84 5.16 -24.20
C PRO A 111 12.53 5.35 -23.42
N THR A 112 12.29 4.56 -22.40
CA THR A 112 11.07 4.58 -21.59
C THR A 112 11.07 5.77 -20.63
N PRO A 113 10.02 6.59 -20.61
CA PRO A 113 9.90 7.69 -19.66
C PRO A 113 9.94 7.20 -18.20
N ARG A 114 10.69 7.86 -17.35
CA ARG A 114 10.89 7.47 -15.93
C ARG A 114 9.58 7.36 -15.14
N TRP A 115 8.61 8.22 -15.42
CA TRP A 115 7.28 8.16 -14.79
C TRP A 115 6.54 6.85 -15.12
N VAL A 116 6.75 6.26 -16.30
CA VAL A 116 6.14 4.99 -16.70
C VAL A 116 6.66 3.85 -15.82
N LEU A 117 7.97 3.84 -15.54
CA LEU A 117 8.61 2.84 -14.68
C LEU A 117 8.08 2.93 -13.25
N LEU A 118 8.00 4.15 -12.70
CA LEU A 118 7.45 4.36 -11.36
C LEU A 118 5.98 3.96 -11.29
N THR A 119 5.17 4.40 -12.25
CA THR A 119 3.73 4.06 -12.31
C THR A 119 3.52 2.55 -12.40
N GLY A 120 4.31 1.86 -13.20
CA GLY A 120 4.26 0.40 -13.30
C GLY A 120 4.55 -0.30 -11.98
N ASN A 121 5.58 0.15 -11.24
CA ASN A 121 5.91 -0.38 -9.93
C ASN A 121 4.80 -0.12 -8.89
N VAL A 122 4.25 1.08 -8.88
CA VAL A 122 3.18 1.51 -7.96
C VAL A 122 1.89 0.73 -8.23
N LEU A 123 1.44 0.62 -9.48
CA LEU A 123 0.25 -0.17 -9.84
C LEU A 123 0.42 -1.65 -9.51
N ALA A 124 1.61 -2.20 -9.77
CA ALA A 124 1.93 -3.57 -9.41
C ALA A 124 1.84 -3.81 -7.90
N ALA A 125 2.31 -2.87 -7.07
CA ALA A 125 2.19 -2.92 -5.62
C ALA A 125 0.73 -2.86 -5.17
N SER A 126 -0.08 -1.96 -5.75
CA SER A 126 -1.51 -1.82 -5.45
C SER A 126 -2.28 -3.12 -5.69
N ILE A 127 -2.02 -3.80 -6.80
CA ILE A 127 -2.67 -5.09 -7.11
C ILE A 127 -2.18 -6.19 -6.17
N ARG A 128 -0.87 -6.25 -5.89
CA ARG A 128 -0.33 -7.26 -4.95
C ARG A 128 -0.89 -7.12 -3.54
N ALA A 129 -1.26 -5.91 -3.11
CA ALA A 129 -1.82 -5.66 -1.79
C ALA A 129 -3.19 -6.32 -1.57
N PHE A 130 -3.92 -6.67 -2.62
CA PHE A 130 -5.17 -7.41 -2.48
C PHE A 130 -4.97 -8.81 -1.89
N VAL A 131 -3.81 -9.43 -2.09
CA VAL A 131 -3.54 -10.77 -1.55
C VAL A 131 -3.52 -10.78 -0.02
N PRO A 132 -2.66 -10.00 0.68
CA PRO A 132 -2.68 -9.94 2.12
C PRO A 132 -4.00 -9.39 2.67
N ALA A 133 -4.61 -8.39 2.02
CA ALA A 133 -5.88 -7.82 2.46
C ALA A 133 -7.00 -8.86 2.44
N THR A 134 -7.13 -9.63 1.36
CA THR A 134 -8.15 -10.70 1.25
C THR A 134 -7.87 -11.82 2.25
N PHE A 135 -6.62 -12.17 2.49
CA PHE A 135 -6.26 -13.18 3.48
C PHE A 135 -6.64 -12.77 4.91
N VAL A 136 -6.31 -11.55 5.30
CA VAL A 136 -6.67 -10.99 6.61
C VAL A 136 -8.21 -10.93 6.75
N LEU A 137 -8.90 -10.48 5.72
CA LEU A 137 -10.37 -10.43 5.72
C LEU A 137 -11.01 -11.82 5.85
N ALA A 138 -10.47 -12.81 5.15
CA ALA A 138 -10.95 -14.20 5.23
C ALA A 138 -10.81 -14.76 6.66
N ILE A 139 -9.66 -14.52 7.31
CA ILE A 139 -9.47 -14.85 8.72
C ILE A 139 -10.45 -14.06 9.60
N GLY A 140 -10.65 -12.78 9.30
CA GLY A 140 -11.62 -11.95 10.01
C GLY A 140 -13.02 -12.56 10.00
N PHE A 141 -13.49 -13.03 8.87
CA PHE A 141 -14.80 -13.71 8.79
C PHE A 141 -14.85 -15.02 9.60
N VAL A 142 -13.77 -15.79 9.65
CA VAL A 142 -13.68 -16.99 10.49
C VAL A 142 -13.79 -16.63 11.99
N ILE A 143 -13.29 -15.44 12.39
CA ILE A 143 -13.31 -14.99 13.80
C ILE A 143 -14.63 -14.29 14.16
N GLY A 144 -15.50 -14.00 13.17
CA GLY A 144 -16.79 -13.38 13.41
C GLY A 144 -16.87 -11.89 13.08
N VAL A 145 -16.05 -11.41 12.15
CA VAL A 145 -16.19 -10.05 11.59
C VAL A 145 -17.53 -9.95 10.86
N HIS A 146 -18.26 -8.88 11.12
CA HIS A 146 -19.52 -8.61 10.44
C HIS A 146 -19.31 -8.30 8.96
N TRP A 147 -20.28 -8.71 8.14
CA TRP A 147 -20.27 -8.40 6.72
C TRP A 147 -20.44 -6.89 6.49
N PRO A 148 -19.45 -6.21 5.86
CA PRO A 148 -19.47 -4.74 5.74
C PRO A 148 -20.36 -4.21 4.60
N GLY A 149 -21.11 -5.06 3.93
CA GLY A 149 -21.76 -4.70 2.69
C GLY A 149 -20.82 -4.69 1.48
N VAL A 150 -21.39 -4.65 0.28
CA VAL A 150 -20.61 -4.55 -0.96
C VAL A 150 -19.91 -3.19 -1.07
N ASP A 151 -20.60 -2.13 -0.70
CA ASP A 151 -20.12 -0.76 -0.64
C ASP A 151 -18.95 -0.59 0.34
N GLY A 152 -19.07 -1.15 1.55
CA GLY A 152 -17.99 -1.17 2.54
C GLY A 152 -16.74 -1.91 2.04
N LEU A 153 -16.92 -3.04 1.35
CA LEU A 153 -15.81 -3.76 0.73
C LEU A 153 -15.15 -2.93 -0.37
N ILE A 154 -15.92 -2.30 -1.26
CA ILE A 154 -15.40 -1.47 -2.34
C ILE A 154 -14.55 -0.33 -1.78
N VAL A 155 -15.07 0.40 -0.78
CA VAL A 155 -14.34 1.50 -0.14
C VAL A 155 -13.07 0.98 0.54
N CYS A 156 -13.16 -0.10 1.32
CA CYS A 156 -12.00 -0.66 2.01
C CYS A 156 -10.90 -1.10 1.02
N TYR A 157 -11.25 -1.83 -0.04
CA TYR A 157 -10.27 -2.26 -1.06
C TYR A 157 -9.71 -1.09 -1.88
N LEU A 158 -10.49 -0.03 -2.10
CA LEU A 158 -9.99 1.20 -2.72
C LEU A 158 -8.93 1.86 -1.83
N MET A 159 -9.20 1.97 -0.52
CA MET A 159 -8.21 2.49 0.45
C MET A 159 -6.97 1.61 0.51
N VAL A 160 -7.12 0.28 0.50
CA VAL A 160 -6.01 -0.69 0.46
C VAL A 160 -5.13 -0.47 -0.78
N ALA A 161 -5.74 -0.36 -1.97
CA ALA A 161 -5.00 -0.15 -3.21
C ALA A 161 -4.24 1.18 -3.22
N ALA A 162 -4.89 2.25 -2.77
CA ALA A 162 -4.29 3.58 -2.71
C ALA A 162 -3.20 3.68 -1.61
N MET A 163 -3.40 3.02 -0.46
CA MET A 163 -2.38 2.93 0.59
C MET A 163 -1.12 2.20 0.11
N ALA A 164 -1.29 1.09 -0.63
CA ALA A 164 -0.17 0.39 -1.24
C ALA A 164 0.57 1.26 -2.27
N ALA A 165 -0.15 2.07 -3.04
CA ALA A 165 0.44 3.03 -3.97
C ALA A 165 1.29 4.09 -3.24
N VAL A 166 0.77 4.67 -2.17
CA VAL A 166 1.50 5.63 -1.32
C VAL A 166 2.76 5.00 -0.74
N ALA A 167 2.62 3.79 -0.16
CA ALA A 167 3.75 3.06 0.41
C ALA A 167 4.79 2.65 -0.64
N ALA A 168 4.37 2.33 -1.87
CA ALA A 168 5.28 2.05 -2.98
C ALA A 168 6.04 3.30 -3.44
N CYS A 169 5.41 4.47 -3.45
CA CYS A 169 6.11 5.74 -3.70
C CYS A 169 7.13 6.05 -2.60
N TRP A 170 6.77 5.89 -1.32
CA TRP A 170 7.66 6.02 -0.17
C TRP A 170 8.86 5.08 -0.28
N GLY A 171 8.61 3.78 -0.47
CA GLY A 171 9.65 2.78 -0.63
C GLY A 171 10.55 3.05 -1.85
N SER A 172 9.97 3.42 -2.99
CA SER A 172 10.72 3.76 -4.21
C SER A 172 11.61 5.00 -4.02
N MET A 173 11.12 6.03 -3.32
CA MET A 173 11.90 7.22 -3.00
C MET A 173 13.16 6.85 -2.19
N LEU A 174 12.99 6.06 -1.13
CA LEU A 174 14.11 5.60 -0.29
C LEU A 174 15.05 4.66 -1.06
N ALA A 175 14.50 3.75 -1.87
CA ALA A 175 15.29 2.83 -2.69
C ALA A 175 16.22 3.59 -3.64
N LEU A 176 15.73 4.63 -4.30
CA LEU A 176 16.50 5.45 -5.24
C LEU A 176 17.51 6.36 -4.52
N HIS A 177 17.18 6.80 -3.30
CA HIS A 177 18.09 7.63 -2.49
C HIS A 177 19.26 6.81 -1.93
N TYR A 178 18.98 5.68 -1.28
CA TYR A 178 20.00 4.85 -0.63
C TYR A 178 20.65 3.83 -1.56
N LYS A 179 20.00 3.49 -2.66
CA LYS A 179 20.46 2.51 -3.68
C LYS A 179 20.84 1.14 -3.09
N SER A 180 20.30 0.80 -1.94
CA SER A 180 20.62 -0.42 -1.21
C SER A 180 19.43 -0.98 -0.45
N GLN A 181 19.35 -2.31 -0.39
CA GLN A 181 18.38 -3.04 0.41
C GLN A 181 18.55 -2.82 1.93
N SER A 182 19.69 -2.31 2.38
CA SER A 182 19.92 -1.96 3.78
C SER A 182 18.92 -0.94 4.33
N ALA A 183 18.26 -0.16 3.46
CA ALA A 183 17.19 0.77 3.81
C ALA A 183 15.81 0.10 4.02
N ALA A 184 15.68 -1.22 3.82
CA ALA A 184 14.41 -1.94 3.98
C ALA A 184 13.74 -1.74 5.35
N PRO A 185 14.48 -1.77 6.49
CA PRO A 185 13.87 -1.48 7.79
C PRO A 185 13.24 -0.10 7.86
N LEU A 186 13.89 0.93 7.29
CA LEU A 186 13.36 2.30 7.25
C LEU A 186 12.09 2.40 6.40
N MET A 187 12.05 1.68 5.26
CA MET A 187 10.88 1.65 4.39
C MET A 187 9.66 1.06 5.10
N GLN A 188 9.85 -0.01 5.86
CA GLN A 188 8.78 -0.70 6.56
C GLN A 188 8.41 -0.02 7.89
N ALA A 189 9.40 0.36 8.68
CA ALA A 189 9.17 1.02 9.98
C ALA A 189 8.51 2.40 9.81
N GLY A 190 8.83 3.15 8.75
CA GLY A 190 8.18 4.42 8.46
C GLY A 190 6.68 4.28 8.25
N MET A 191 6.24 3.28 7.48
CA MET A 191 4.81 3.02 7.27
C MET A 191 4.13 2.52 8.55
N MET A 192 4.79 1.65 9.33
CA MET A 192 4.27 1.18 10.60
C MET A 192 4.11 2.33 11.61
N GLY A 193 5.12 3.20 11.71
CA GLY A 193 5.10 4.34 12.61
C GLY A 193 3.95 5.31 12.30
N LEU A 194 3.68 5.57 11.02
CA LEU A 194 2.55 6.42 10.62
C LEU A 194 1.20 5.83 11.02
N VAL A 195 1.02 4.51 10.91
CA VAL A 195 -0.22 3.83 11.33
C VAL A 195 -0.35 3.81 12.86
N LEU A 196 0.75 3.62 13.60
CA LEU A 196 0.74 3.64 15.07
C LEU A 196 0.34 5.00 15.65
N LEU A 197 0.58 6.08 14.92
CA LEU A 197 0.22 7.45 15.30
C LEU A 197 -1.21 7.84 14.86
N THR A 198 -2.13 6.90 14.85
CA THR A 198 -3.55 7.07 14.49
C THR A 198 -4.45 6.32 15.47
N PRO A 199 -5.77 6.56 15.49
CA PRO A 199 -6.74 5.77 16.27
C PRO A 199 -6.99 4.40 15.62
N ALA A 200 -5.90 3.73 15.20
CA ALA A 200 -5.97 2.45 14.51
C ALA A 200 -6.50 1.33 15.39
N TYR A 201 -6.07 1.31 16.67
CA TYR A 201 -6.24 0.18 17.57
C TYR A 201 -7.24 0.42 18.70
N ALA A 202 -7.61 1.68 18.93
CA ALA A 202 -8.60 2.09 19.91
C ALA A 202 -9.33 3.35 19.39
N PRO A 203 -10.58 3.59 19.81
CA PRO A 203 -11.27 4.86 19.55
C PRO A 203 -10.47 6.07 20.06
N SER A 204 -10.66 7.23 19.41
CA SER A 204 -9.95 8.48 19.74
C SER A 204 -10.09 8.89 21.21
N GLU A 205 -11.25 8.66 21.79
CA GLU A 205 -11.59 9.01 23.18
C GLU A 205 -10.77 8.23 24.23
N LEU A 206 -10.22 7.09 23.82
CA LEU A 206 -9.40 6.23 24.70
C LEU A 206 -7.89 6.48 24.53
N LEU A 207 -7.49 7.37 23.63
CA LEU A 207 -6.09 7.70 23.40
C LEU A 207 -5.56 8.64 24.49
N GLN A 208 -4.25 8.59 24.71
CA GLN A 208 -3.57 9.60 25.51
C GLN A 208 -3.64 10.98 24.81
N PRO A 209 -3.79 12.12 25.54
CA PRO A 209 -4.01 13.44 24.93
C PRO A 209 -2.96 13.88 23.92
N TRP A 210 -1.72 13.43 24.07
CA TRP A 210 -0.67 13.74 23.11
C TRP A 210 -0.85 12.98 21.78
N LEU A 211 -1.30 11.71 21.86
CA LEU A 211 -1.53 10.85 20.70
C LEU A 211 -2.78 11.27 19.93
N GLU A 212 -3.82 11.67 20.66
CA GLU A 212 -5.06 12.23 20.08
C GLU A 212 -4.73 13.44 19.20
N LYS A 213 -3.95 14.42 19.70
CA LYS A 213 -3.51 15.58 18.92
C LYS A 213 -2.66 15.22 17.71
N VAL A 214 -1.82 14.20 17.81
CA VAL A 214 -1.02 13.73 16.67
C VAL A 214 -1.92 13.04 15.64
N ALA A 215 -2.88 12.24 16.10
CA ALA A 215 -3.84 11.55 15.26
C ALA A 215 -4.75 12.50 14.47
N GLU A 216 -5.16 13.65 15.06
CA GLU A 216 -5.93 14.68 14.35
C GLU A 216 -5.20 15.26 13.13
N ILE A 217 -3.86 15.38 13.21
CA ILE A 217 -3.03 15.94 12.13
C ILE A 217 -2.61 14.85 11.13
N ASN A 218 -2.65 13.59 11.56
CA ASN A 218 -2.18 12.47 10.74
C ASN A 218 -3.18 12.16 9.60
N PRO A 219 -2.79 12.31 8.33
CA PRO A 219 -3.70 12.06 7.21
C PRO A 219 -4.18 10.59 7.14
N LEU A 220 -3.44 9.63 7.73
CA LEU A 220 -3.85 8.23 7.75
C LEU A 220 -5.04 7.97 8.69
N THR A 221 -5.34 8.86 9.62
CA THR A 221 -6.54 8.77 10.46
C THR A 221 -7.80 8.70 9.58
N HIS A 222 -7.94 9.64 8.64
CA HIS A 222 -9.08 9.66 7.73
C HIS A 222 -9.10 8.44 6.77
N VAL A 223 -7.95 7.90 6.42
CA VAL A 223 -7.86 6.69 5.59
C VAL A 223 -8.39 5.48 6.35
N ILE A 224 -8.05 5.35 7.63
CA ILE A 224 -8.50 4.27 8.49
C ILE A 224 -10.00 4.38 8.75
N GLU A 225 -10.50 5.57 9.04
CA GLU A 225 -11.93 5.85 9.24
C GLU A 225 -12.73 5.48 7.99
N ALA A 226 -12.29 5.94 6.82
CA ALA A 226 -12.91 5.58 5.55
C ALA A 226 -12.92 4.07 5.27
N ALA A 227 -11.83 3.37 5.56
CA ALA A 227 -11.76 1.92 5.35
C ALA A 227 -12.64 1.14 6.35
N ARG A 228 -12.83 1.69 7.55
CA ARG A 228 -13.52 1.04 8.67
C ARG A 228 -15.04 1.21 8.61
N GLN A 229 -15.55 2.29 8.02
CA GLN A 229 -16.95 2.67 8.11
C GLN A 229 -17.94 1.54 7.81
N GLY A 230 -17.72 0.75 6.75
CA GLY A 230 -18.61 -0.36 6.41
C GLY A 230 -18.59 -1.53 7.40
N PHE A 231 -17.51 -1.69 8.18
CA PHE A 231 -17.38 -2.76 9.17
C PHE A 231 -17.99 -2.42 10.53
N VAL A 232 -18.14 -1.13 10.82
CA VAL A 232 -18.61 -0.62 12.11
C VAL A 232 -20.01 0.00 11.99
N GLY A 233 -20.35 0.50 10.80
CA GLY A 233 -21.62 1.18 10.55
C GLY A 233 -22.02 1.14 9.08
N GLY A 234 -22.54 2.23 8.56
CA GLY A 234 -22.89 2.41 7.15
C GLY A 234 -21.85 3.24 6.41
N VAL A 235 -21.71 3.02 5.10
CA VAL A 235 -20.85 3.82 4.24
C VAL A 235 -21.48 5.17 3.98
N SER A 236 -20.73 6.24 4.25
CA SER A 236 -21.09 7.60 3.93
C SER A 236 -20.05 8.28 3.05
N TRP A 237 -20.48 9.18 2.19
CA TRP A 237 -19.54 9.97 1.38
C TRP A 237 -18.75 10.95 2.24
N SER A 238 -19.36 11.51 3.28
CA SER A 238 -18.71 12.43 4.23
C SER A 238 -17.48 11.83 4.89
N ASP A 239 -17.46 10.51 5.16
CA ASP A 239 -16.36 9.81 5.82
C ASP A 239 -15.38 9.23 4.79
N THR A 240 -15.82 9.02 3.55
CA THR A 240 -14.99 8.46 2.48
C THR A 240 -14.08 9.50 1.83
N TRP A 241 -14.59 10.71 1.49
CA TRP A 241 -13.83 11.70 0.74
C TRP A 241 -12.58 12.23 1.46
N PRO A 242 -12.56 12.42 2.82
CA PRO A 242 -11.34 12.87 3.49
C PRO A 242 -10.20 11.86 3.38
N GLY A 243 -10.52 10.56 3.49
CA GLY A 243 -9.55 9.48 3.28
C GLY A 243 -8.99 9.46 1.87
N LEU A 244 -9.84 9.64 0.85
CA LEU A 244 -9.40 9.75 -0.54
C LEU A 244 -8.51 10.96 -0.78
N LEU A 245 -8.87 12.11 -0.23
CA LEU A 245 -8.08 13.34 -0.34
C LEU A 245 -6.71 13.18 0.34
N ALA A 246 -6.68 12.58 1.53
CA ALA A 246 -5.45 12.29 2.25
C ALA A 246 -4.49 11.39 1.43
N LEU A 247 -5.02 10.29 0.87
CA LEU A 247 -4.23 9.40 0.01
C LEU A 247 -3.80 10.07 -1.29
N ALA A 248 -4.65 10.85 -1.92
CA ALA A 248 -4.29 11.62 -3.12
C ALA A 248 -3.18 12.63 -2.84
N GLY A 249 -3.27 13.36 -1.71
CA GLY A 249 -2.23 14.28 -1.26
C GLY A 249 -0.90 13.58 -0.99
N LEU A 250 -0.93 12.48 -0.22
CA LEU A 250 0.27 11.68 0.05
C LEU A 250 0.88 11.11 -1.24
N LEU A 251 0.04 10.59 -2.15
CA LEU A 251 0.49 10.06 -3.43
C LEU A 251 1.12 11.15 -4.30
N ALA A 252 0.54 12.34 -4.34
CA ALA A 252 1.09 13.48 -5.08
C ALA A 252 2.46 13.90 -4.50
N VAL A 253 2.58 14.03 -3.18
CA VAL A 253 3.83 14.42 -2.53
C VAL A 253 4.91 13.34 -2.70
N LEU A 254 4.63 12.12 -2.28
CA LEU A 254 5.61 11.02 -2.32
C LEU A 254 5.92 10.59 -3.75
N GLY A 255 4.93 10.60 -4.65
CA GLY A 255 5.13 10.33 -6.07
C GLY A 255 6.03 11.35 -6.74
N THR A 256 5.85 12.65 -6.45
CA THR A 256 6.74 13.70 -6.97
C THR A 256 8.15 13.58 -6.40
N LEU A 257 8.30 13.25 -5.11
CA LEU A 257 9.61 13.02 -4.50
C LEU A 257 10.31 11.80 -5.13
N ALA A 258 9.61 10.69 -5.30
CA ALA A 258 10.14 9.50 -5.96
C ALA A 258 10.57 9.78 -7.42
N LEU A 259 9.76 10.55 -8.16
CA LEU A 259 10.10 10.97 -9.52
C LEU A 259 11.32 11.90 -9.55
N ARG A 260 11.46 12.80 -8.56
CA ARG A 260 12.64 13.67 -8.44
C ARG A 260 13.91 12.86 -8.18
N GLU A 261 13.87 11.90 -7.26
CA GLU A 261 15.01 11.01 -6.99
C GLU A 261 15.37 10.18 -8.23
N MET A 262 14.38 9.65 -8.95
CA MET A 262 14.61 8.91 -10.20
C MET A 262 15.22 9.79 -11.30
N ARG A 263 14.92 11.10 -11.33
CA ARG A 263 15.54 12.04 -12.27
C ARG A 263 16.96 12.42 -11.88
N ARG A 264 17.29 12.44 -10.61
CA ARG A 264 18.65 12.72 -10.08
C ARG A 264 19.61 11.54 -10.29
N THR A 265 19.07 10.34 -10.45
CA THR A 265 19.85 9.15 -10.77
C THR A 265 20.31 9.27 -12.22
N ASN A 266 21.47 9.89 -12.45
CA ASN A 266 22.15 9.91 -13.73
C ASN A 266 22.95 8.62 -13.88
N VAL A 267 22.83 7.97 -15.07
CA VAL A 267 23.69 6.88 -15.50
C VAL A 267 24.97 7.45 -16.06
#